data_6deece2bda16e4ce657756b0659bda43
#
_entry.id   6deece2bda16e4ce657756b0659bda43
#
_cell.length_a   1.000
_cell.length_b   1.000
_cell.length_c   1.000
_cell.angle_alpha   90.00
_cell.angle_beta   90.00
_cell.angle_gamma   90.00
#
_symmetry.space_group_name_H-M   'P 1'
#
loop_
_entity.id
_entity.type
_entity.pdbx_description
1 polymer ?
#
loop_
_entity_poly.entity_id
_entity_poly.type
_entity_poly.pdbx_seq_one_letter_code
_entity_poly.pdbx_strand_id
1 'polypeptide(L)'
;MAVPLAALVALGRAPAGVDASARYLRIAADPSGERGFDVGSALASILSRPPGMPACKDDDRACGVQGLVALTQSLPDRRDIVEAVASGAVETGLAPADRIYAARCFPAPGARPAELTILGEIYNESLHVLVRAETGLTDIAQLKGRRVAIGVAGSDERRLAERILSAYGMRRQQVRAVEIGGEQAALALADGRVDALFRIAAAPDPVVAMAVTAGARLLPVTGDPAGRLSGLHPFGAPGTIAAGTYGPDQGEVATMMQPVAWIAGPSLDPKLAAQLTAALASRANREALHRQDPDMVLLRPAAFRMSAPLHPAAGTRYGVDPIAMACPGQKPR
;
A
#
# COMPACT_ATOMS: atom_id res chain seq x y z
N MET A 1 22.83 77.22 -5.27
CA MET A 1 23.29 76.42 -4.16
C MET A 1 22.51 75.07 -4.24
N ALA A 2 23.18 74.02 -4.76
CA ALA A 2 22.59 72.70 -4.89
C ALA A 2 23.29 71.79 -3.89
N VAL A 3 22.53 71.13 -3.02
CA VAL A 3 22.99 70.12 -2.04
C VAL A 3 22.75 68.76 -2.64
N PRO A 4 23.78 67.88 -2.76
CA PRO A 4 23.57 66.54 -3.22
C PRO A 4 23.13 65.62 -2.02
N LEU A 5 21.99 64.99 -2.16
CA LEU A 5 21.52 63.96 -1.24
C LEU A 5 22.19 62.62 -1.65
N ALA A 6 23.23 62.20 -0.94
CA ALA A 6 23.80 60.89 -1.05
C ALA A 6 23.03 59.90 -0.15
N ALA A 7 22.16 59.11 -0.73
CA ALA A 7 21.50 57.99 -0.04
C ALA A 7 22.47 56.81 0.03
N LEU A 8 23.02 56.51 1.21
CA LEU A 8 23.70 55.26 1.47
C LEU A 8 22.65 54.13 1.54
N VAL A 9 22.58 53.34 0.50
CA VAL A 9 21.91 52.02 0.57
C VAL A 9 22.85 51.06 1.28
N ALA A 10 22.55 50.80 2.55
CA ALA A 10 23.20 49.71 3.29
C ALA A 10 22.71 48.40 2.69
N LEU A 11 23.53 47.78 1.85
CA LEU A 11 23.37 46.39 1.43
C LEU A 11 23.57 45.49 2.66
N GLY A 12 22.44 45.14 3.26
CA GLY A 12 22.41 44.12 4.30
C GLY A 12 23.01 42.82 3.74
N ARG A 13 24.10 42.37 4.34
CA ARG A 13 24.68 41.07 4.06
C ARG A 13 23.60 40.02 4.32
N ALA A 14 23.22 39.28 3.28
CA ALA A 14 22.42 38.07 3.43
C ALA A 14 23.14 37.14 4.45
N PRO A 15 22.40 36.51 5.37
CA PRO A 15 23.01 35.56 6.29
C PRO A 15 23.66 34.43 5.51
N ALA A 16 24.90 34.11 5.89
CA ALA A 16 25.71 33.11 5.22
C ALA A 16 24.99 31.75 5.21
N GLY A 17 24.77 31.24 4.03
CA GLY A 17 24.79 29.81 3.72
C GLY A 17 23.78 28.90 4.41
N VAL A 18 22.49 29.04 4.07
CA VAL A 18 21.67 27.85 3.93
C VAL A 18 21.78 27.47 2.45
N ASP A 19 22.40 26.35 2.18
CA ASP A 19 22.40 25.76 0.84
C ASP A 19 20.94 25.41 0.53
N ALA A 20 20.26 26.32 -0.16
CA ALA A 20 18.83 26.36 -0.24
C ALA A 20 18.26 25.51 -1.39
N SER A 21 18.99 24.48 -1.80
CA SER A 21 18.49 23.52 -2.79
C SER A 21 17.52 22.55 -2.12
N ALA A 22 16.25 22.60 -2.53
CA ALA A 22 15.27 21.60 -2.12
C ALA A 22 15.68 20.21 -2.63
N ARG A 23 15.63 19.21 -1.74
CA ARG A 23 15.72 17.80 -2.13
C ARG A 23 14.30 17.31 -2.39
N TYR A 24 14.11 16.63 -3.49
CA TYR A 24 12.81 16.07 -3.85
C TYR A 24 12.79 14.57 -3.53
N LEU A 25 11.65 14.10 -3.03
CA LEU A 25 11.36 12.69 -2.83
C LEU A 25 10.01 12.38 -3.46
N ARG A 26 9.99 11.43 -4.37
CA ARG A 26 8.73 10.96 -4.96
C ARG A 26 8.33 9.64 -4.30
N ILE A 27 7.05 9.53 -3.98
CA ILE A 27 6.42 8.34 -3.44
C ILE A 27 5.42 7.87 -4.50
N ALA A 28 5.79 6.86 -5.28
CA ALA A 28 4.86 6.25 -6.23
C ALA A 28 3.75 5.53 -5.47
N ALA A 29 2.51 5.73 -5.90
CA ALA A 29 1.32 5.19 -5.25
C ALA A 29 0.22 4.85 -6.27
N ASP A 30 -0.81 4.17 -5.81
CA ASP A 30 -2.03 3.86 -6.56
C ASP A 30 -2.63 5.11 -7.21
N PRO A 31 -3.57 4.97 -8.16
CA PRO A 31 -4.32 6.09 -8.72
C PRO A 31 -4.96 6.98 -7.65
N SER A 32 -5.12 8.26 -7.96
CA SER A 32 -5.84 9.21 -7.08
C SER A 32 -7.27 8.73 -6.84
N GLY A 33 -7.70 8.80 -5.57
CA GLY A 33 -8.98 8.23 -5.11
C GLY A 33 -8.87 6.81 -4.57
N GLU A 34 -7.70 6.18 -4.65
CA GLU A 34 -7.41 4.93 -3.97
C GLU A 34 -6.58 5.16 -2.71
N ARG A 35 -6.71 4.25 -1.74
CA ARG A 35 -6.06 4.34 -0.42
C ARG A 35 -4.55 4.58 -0.48
N GLY A 36 -3.86 3.93 -1.41
CA GLY A 36 -2.41 4.07 -1.55
C GLY A 36 -1.99 5.50 -1.88
N PHE A 37 -2.78 6.24 -2.68
CA PHE A 37 -2.51 7.64 -2.98
C PHE A 37 -2.71 8.55 -1.76
N ASP A 38 -3.80 8.34 -1.00
CA ASP A 38 -4.10 9.13 0.20
C ASP A 38 -3.03 8.92 1.27
N VAL A 39 -2.63 7.66 1.49
CA VAL A 39 -1.55 7.29 2.41
C VAL A 39 -0.21 7.87 1.95
N GLY A 40 0.11 7.78 0.67
CA GLY A 40 1.31 8.41 0.10
C GLY A 40 1.33 9.91 0.32
N SER A 41 0.17 10.57 0.16
CA SER A 41 0.01 12.01 0.37
C SER A 41 0.17 12.41 1.85
N ALA A 42 -0.36 11.61 2.76
CA ALA A 42 -0.16 11.80 4.19
C ALA A 42 1.33 11.65 4.59
N LEU A 43 2.01 10.62 4.06
CA LEU A 43 3.45 10.45 4.24
C LEU A 43 4.24 11.64 3.67
N ALA A 44 3.94 12.04 2.43
CA ALA A 44 4.59 13.18 1.78
C ALA A 44 4.43 14.46 2.59
N SER A 45 3.23 14.73 3.12
CA SER A 45 2.94 15.88 3.96
C SER A 45 3.78 15.91 5.24
N ILE A 46 3.86 14.80 5.95
CA ILE A 46 4.59 14.70 7.23
C ILE A 46 6.09 14.72 7.03
N LEU A 47 6.58 14.13 5.94
CA LEU A 47 8.01 14.07 5.64
C LEU A 47 8.56 15.37 5.06
N SER A 48 7.71 16.18 4.45
CA SER A 48 8.12 17.45 3.83
C SER A 48 8.47 18.50 4.87
N ARG A 49 9.61 19.13 4.64
CA ARG A 49 10.04 20.33 5.34
C ARG A 49 10.95 21.15 4.41
N PRO A 50 10.33 21.94 3.52
CA PRO A 50 11.04 22.73 2.51
C PRO A 50 12.11 23.64 3.11
N PRO A 51 13.09 24.07 2.30
CA PRO A 51 14.06 25.08 2.69
C PRO A 51 13.37 26.36 3.20
N GLY A 52 13.95 26.98 4.23
CA GLY A 52 13.39 28.20 4.83
C GLY A 52 12.40 27.96 5.98
N MET A 53 11.93 26.72 6.16
CA MET A 53 11.09 26.39 7.33
C MET A 53 11.92 26.42 8.62
N PRO A 54 11.35 26.95 9.75
CA PRO A 54 12.05 27.01 11.04
C PRO A 54 12.50 25.64 11.52
N ALA A 55 13.59 25.56 12.31
CA ALA A 55 14.03 24.31 12.92
C ALA A 55 12.94 23.71 13.84
N CYS A 56 12.81 22.37 13.86
CA CYS A 56 11.97 21.69 14.82
C CYS A 56 12.50 22.00 16.21
N LYS A 57 11.69 22.62 17.04
CA LYS A 57 12.13 23.07 18.38
C LYS A 57 11.81 22.05 19.47
N ASP A 58 10.79 21.21 19.23
CA ASP A 58 10.26 20.27 20.22
C ASP A 58 9.95 18.92 19.56
N ASP A 59 10.26 17.84 20.26
CA ASP A 59 9.90 16.46 19.85
C ASP A 59 8.39 16.20 19.90
N ASP A 60 7.61 17.12 20.44
CA ASP A 60 6.16 17.01 20.62
C ASP A 60 5.35 17.44 19.39
N ARG A 61 5.99 17.99 18.36
CA ARG A 61 5.33 18.37 17.10
C ARG A 61 5.82 17.56 15.93
N ALA A 62 4.87 17.19 15.07
CA ALA A 62 5.20 16.52 13.81
C ALA A 62 6.19 17.37 13.00
N CYS A 63 7.29 16.75 12.58
CA CYS A 63 8.36 17.45 11.90
C CYS A 63 8.99 16.59 10.81
N GLY A 64 9.03 17.14 9.60
CA GLY A 64 9.61 16.51 8.43
C GLY A 64 11.14 16.60 8.37
N VAL A 65 11.70 16.08 7.31
CA VAL A 65 13.14 16.09 7.02
C VAL A 65 13.54 17.44 6.46
N GLN A 66 14.53 18.10 7.07
CA GLN A 66 14.98 19.44 6.69
C GLN A 66 15.43 19.51 5.22
N GLY A 67 14.89 20.49 4.51
CA GLY A 67 15.19 20.73 3.09
C GLY A 67 14.50 19.75 2.13
N LEU A 68 13.60 18.88 2.63
CA LEU A 68 12.89 17.89 1.82
C LEU A 68 11.54 18.42 1.34
N VAL A 69 11.26 18.18 0.06
CA VAL A 69 9.93 18.28 -0.55
C VAL A 69 9.54 16.89 -1.02
N ALA A 70 8.67 16.23 -0.29
CA ALA A 70 8.10 14.95 -0.68
C ALA A 70 6.78 15.16 -1.43
N LEU A 71 6.51 14.34 -2.45
CA LEU A 71 5.28 14.36 -3.22
C LEU A 71 4.88 12.95 -3.62
N THR A 72 3.56 12.75 -3.74
CA THR A 72 2.99 11.50 -4.22
C THR A 72 2.87 11.56 -5.74
N GLN A 73 3.33 10.49 -6.38
CA GLN A 73 3.20 10.29 -7.82
C GLN A 73 2.24 9.14 -8.07
N SER A 74 1.08 9.45 -8.65
CA SER A 74 0.11 8.43 -9.04
C SER A 74 0.62 7.64 -10.25
N LEU A 75 0.52 6.31 -10.19
CA LEU A 75 0.80 5.40 -11.30
C LEU A 75 -0.42 4.49 -11.54
N PRO A 76 -0.68 4.09 -12.79
CA PRO A 76 -1.92 3.40 -13.15
C PRO A 76 -2.00 1.95 -12.66
N ASP A 77 -0.86 1.28 -12.46
CA ASP A 77 -0.80 -0.13 -12.04
C ASP A 77 0.28 -0.31 -10.96
N ARG A 78 0.01 -1.18 -10.01
CA ARG A 78 0.93 -1.53 -8.91
C ARG A 78 2.23 -2.19 -9.39
N ARG A 79 2.22 -2.80 -10.57
CA ARG A 79 3.46 -3.27 -11.23
C ARG A 79 4.33 -2.10 -11.65
N ASP A 80 3.71 -1.06 -12.19
CA ASP A 80 4.42 0.14 -12.62
C ASP A 80 5.08 0.84 -11.42
N ILE A 81 4.42 0.83 -10.24
CA ILE A 81 5.00 1.34 -8.98
C ILE A 81 6.28 0.58 -8.64
N VAL A 82 6.21 -0.75 -8.60
CA VAL A 82 7.35 -1.60 -8.24
C VAL A 82 8.48 -1.46 -9.26
N GLU A 83 8.15 -1.41 -10.54
CA GLU A 83 9.12 -1.26 -11.63
C GLU A 83 9.79 0.13 -11.62
N ALA A 84 9.02 1.20 -11.41
CA ALA A 84 9.54 2.55 -11.32
C ALA A 84 10.53 2.72 -10.15
N VAL A 85 10.23 2.10 -9.00
CA VAL A 85 11.13 2.11 -7.84
C VAL A 85 12.35 1.22 -8.09
N ALA A 86 12.19 0.03 -8.63
CA ALA A 86 13.28 -0.90 -8.90
C ALA A 86 14.27 -0.37 -9.94
N SER A 87 13.77 0.34 -10.95
CA SER A 87 14.61 0.99 -11.99
C SER A 87 15.26 2.29 -11.53
N GLY A 88 14.85 2.84 -10.37
CA GLY A 88 15.31 4.15 -9.89
C GLY A 88 14.63 5.33 -10.59
N ALA A 89 13.60 5.11 -11.40
CA ALA A 89 12.80 6.19 -12.00
C ALA A 89 12.05 7.01 -10.93
N VAL A 90 11.71 6.38 -9.80
CA VAL A 90 11.15 7.00 -8.60
C VAL A 90 11.91 6.47 -7.38
N GLU A 91 12.14 7.30 -6.38
CA GLU A 91 12.98 6.94 -5.23
C GLU A 91 12.30 5.92 -4.31
N THR A 92 10.99 6.07 -4.10
CA THR A 92 10.21 5.21 -3.18
C THR A 92 8.80 4.97 -3.71
N GLY A 93 8.08 4.00 -3.15
CA GLY A 93 6.69 3.75 -3.51
C GLY A 93 5.95 2.88 -2.49
N LEU A 94 4.63 2.83 -2.60
CA LEU A 94 3.78 1.97 -1.81
C LEU A 94 3.33 0.77 -2.64
N ALA A 95 3.64 -0.44 -2.21
CA ALA A 95 3.28 -1.64 -2.95
C ALA A 95 2.88 -2.80 -2.03
N PRO A 96 1.91 -3.64 -2.46
CA PRO A 96 1.54 -4.84 -1.73
C PRO A 96 2.68 -5.87 -1.70
N ALA A 97 2.77 -6.61 -0.61
CA ALA A 97 3.86 -7.56 -0.36
C ALA A 97 4.01 -8.63 -1.46
N ASP A 98 2.91 -9.10 -2.04
CA ASP A 98 2.95 -10.10 -3.11
C ASP A 98 3.58 -9.54 -4.40
N ARG A 99 3.37 -8.26 -4.69
CA ARG A 99 3.97 -7.58 -5.85
C ARG A 99 5.46 -7.38 -5.70
N ILE A 100 5.88 -6.95 -4.51
CA ILE A 100 7.30 -6.80 -4.16
C ILE A 100 8.02 -8.14 -4.30
N TYR A 101 7.45 -9.21 -3.75
CA TYR A 101 8.00 -10.55 -3.83
C TYR A 101 8.06 -11.08 -5.26
N ALA A 102 6.99 -10.86 -6.05
CA ALA A 102 6.97 -11.27 -7.45
C ALA A 102 8.08 -10.61 -8.26
N ALA A 103 8.29 -9.32 -8.11
CA ALA A 103 9.36 -8.59 -8.81
C ALA A 103 10.76 -9.05 -8.42
N ARG A 104 10.96 -9.46 -7.16
CA ARG A 104 12.23 -10.00 -6.69
C ARG A 104 12.49 -11.44 -7.13
N CYS A 105 11.45 -12.29 -7.12
CA CYS A 105 11.63 -13.73 -7.22
C CYS A 105 11.19 -14.29 -8.59
N PHE A 106 10.35 -13.60 -9.31
CA PHE A 106 9.78 -14.04 -10.59
C PHE A 106 9.83 -12.92 -11.63
N PRO A 107 11.04 -12.39 -11.95
CA PRO A 107 11.16 -11.35 -12.97
C PRO A 107 10.70 -11.87 -14.32
N ALA A 108 10.29 -10.97 -15.20
CA ALA A 108 9.97 -11.31 -16.59
C ALA A 108 11.17 -11.97 -17.28
N PRO A 109 10.96 -12.82 -18.29
CA PRO A 109 12.04 -13.46 -19.03
C PRO A 109 13.05 -12.42 -19.54
N GLY A 110 14.34 -12.58 -19.17
CA GLY A 110 15.42 -11.65 -19.52
C GLY A 110 15.57 -10.42 -18.60
N ALA A 111 14.62 -10.18 -17.69
CA ALA A 111 14.76 -9.12 -16.69
C ALA A 111 15.59 -9.58 -15.47
N ARG A 112 16.24 -8.62 -14.81
CA ARG A 112 16.91 -8.88 -13.52
C ARG A 112 15.91 -8.85 -12.37
N PRO A 113 16.14 -9.66 -11.30
CA PRO A 113 15.40 -9.50 -10.06
C PRO A 113 15.45 -8.06 -9.54
N ALA A 114 14.33 -7.55 -9.06
CA ALA A 114 14.26 -6.21 -8.51
C ALA A 114 15.05 -6.11 -7.19
N GLU A 115 15.94 -5.12 -7.11
CA GLU A 115 16.67 -4.78 -5.87
C GLU A 115 15.85 -3.77 -5.08
N LEU A 116 14.99 -4.29 -4.19
CA LEU A 116 14.08 -3.49 -3.37
C LEU A 116 14.35 -3.74 -1.89
N THR A 117 14.20 -2.68 -1.11
CA THR A 117 14.22 -2.73 0.35
C THR A 117 12.94 -2.13 0.93
N ILE A 118 12.57 -2.50 2.15
CA ILE A 118 11.39 -2.01 2.84
C ILE A 118 11.81 -0.95 3.86
N LEU A 119 11.19 0.23 3.80
CA LEU A 119 11.33 1.29 4.80
C LEU A 119 10.32 1.13 5.94
N GLY A 120 9.18 0.50 5.67
CA GLY A 120 8.13 0.22 6.64
C GLY A 120 6.93 -0.51 6.00
N GLU A 121 6.17 -1.23 6.82
CA GLU A 121 4.82 -1.68 6.45
C GLU A 121 3.84 -0.60 6.90
N ILE A 122 2.98 -0.11 6.03
CA ILE A 122 2.23 1.12 6.27
C ILE A 122 0.76 0.87 6.55
N TYR A 123 0.12 -0.04 5.83
CA TYR A 123 -1.27 -0.44 6.06
C TYR A 123 -1.52 -1.86 5.56
N ASN A 124 -2.69 -2.40 5.86
CA ASN A 124 -3.11 -3.69 5.35
C ASN A 124 -4.26 -3.56 4.36
N GLU A 125 -4.28 -4.42 3.37
CA GLU A 125 -5.43 -4.66 2.52
C GLU A 125 -6.16 -5.91 2.99
N SER A 126 -7.48 -5.88 2.91
CA SER A 126 -8.37 -6.99 3.23
C SER A 126 -8.92 -7.61 1.96
N LEU A 127 -9.04 -8.92 1.96
CA LEU A 127 -9.79 -9.63 0.93
C LEU A 127 -11.28 -9.49 1.19
N HIS A 128 -12.01 -8.91 0.26
CA HIS A 128 -13.46 -8.81 0.27
C HIS A 128 -14.04 -9.81 -0.73
N VAL A 129 -14.91 -10.67 -0.24
CA VAL A 129 -15.71 -11.57 -1.08
C VAL A 129 -17.15 -11.12 -0.98
N LEU A 130 -17.68 -10.54 -2.04
CA LEU A 130 -19.02 -9.98 -2.07
C LEU A 130 -19.95 -10.86 -2.89
N VAL A 131 -21.17 -11.04 -2.37
CA VAL A 131 -22.26 -11.75 -3.04
C VAL A 131 -23.55 -10.95 -2.93
N ARG A 132 -24.44 -11.12 -3.90
CA ARG A 132 -25.80 -10.57 -3.80
C ARG A 132 -26.57 -11.30 -2.69
N ALA A 133 -27.25 -10.53 -1.84
CA ALA A 133 -28.02 -11.10 -0.71
C ALA A 133 -29.09 -12.08 -1.19
N GLU A 134 -29.78 -11.78 -2.29
CA GLU A 134 -30.87 -12.60 -2.84
C GLU A 134 -30.41 -13.98 -3.34
N THR A 135 -29.10 -14.16 -3.58
CA THR A 135 -28.57 -15.47 -4.01
C THR A 135 -28.61 -16.52 -2.90
N GLY A 136 -28.72 -16.11 -1.64
CA GLY A 136 -28.67 -16.99 -0.48
C GLY A 136 -27.31 -17.66 -0.24
N LEU A 137 -26.24 -17.24 -0.98
CA LEU A 137 -24.92 -17.82 -0.84
C LEU A 137 -24.33 -17.48 0.53
N THR A 138 -23.82 -18.47 1.23
CA THR A 138 -23.22 -18.34 2.57
C THR A 138 -21.77 -18.81 2.63
N ASP A 139 -21.29 -19.44 1.56
CA ASP A 139 -19.95 -20.01 1.46
C ASP A 139 -19.39 -19.83 0.02
N ILE A 140 -18.09 -19.60 -0.07
CA ILE A 140 -17.39 -19.40 -1.34
C ILE A 140 -17.45 -20.68 -2.22
N ALA A 141 -17.48 -21.88 -1.61
CA ALA A 141 -17.60 -23.13 -2.36
C ALA A 141 -18.91 -23.22 -3.18
N GLN A 142 -19.94 -22.47 -2.80
CA GLN A 142 -21.23 -22.40 -3.51
C GLN A 142 -21.16 -21.55 -4.80
N LEU A 143 -20.02 -20.95 -5.10
CA LEU A 143 -19.80 -20.17 -6.34
C LEU A 143 -19.72 -21.07 -7.59
N LYS A 144 -19.63 -22.38 -7.43
CA LYS A 144 -19.65 -23.32 -8.58
C LYS A 144 -20.90 -23.11 -9.45
N GLY A 145 -20.68 -22.88 -10.75
CA GLY A 145 -21.74 -22.60 -11.73
C GLY A 145 -22.32 -21.17 -11.66
N ARG A 146 -21.92 -20.34 -10.68
CA ARG A 146 -22.37 -18.94 -10.53
C ARG A 146 -21.62 -18.00 -11.47
N ARG A 147 -22.21 -16.84 -11.74
CA ARG A 147 -21.58 -15.74 -12.50
C ARG A 147 -20.68 -14.97 -11.53
N VAL A 148 -19.39 -15.01 -11.76
CA VAL A 148 -18.39 -14.42 -10.86
C VAL A 148 -17.55 -13.42 -11.62
N ALA A 149 -17.51 -12.17 -11.15
CA ALA A 149 -16.57 -11.17 -11.66
C ALA A 149 -15.19 -11.53 -11.15
N ILE A 150 -14.28 -11.83 -12.07
CA ILE A 150 -12.94 -12.36 -11.75
C ILE A 150 -11.81 -11.38 -12.15
N GLY A 151 -12.13 -10.14 -12.50
CA GLY A 151 -11.17 -9.18 -13.03
C GLY A 151 -10.79 -9.42 -14.50
N VAL A 152 -10.23 -8.41 -15.13
CA VAL A 152 -9.73 -8.50 -16.50
C VAL A 152 -8.43 -9.31 -16.57
N ALA A 153 -8.10 -9.83 -17.75
CA ALA A 153 -6.88 -10.61 -17.94
C ALA A 153 -5.63 -9.80 -17.52
N GLY A 154 -4.77 -10.43 -16.72
CA GLY A 154 -3.53 -9.81 -16.22
C GLY A 154 -3.70 -8.91 -14.99
N SER A 155 -4.90 -8.59 -14.55
CA SER A 155 -5.15 -7.77 -13.35
C SER A 155 -4.83 -8.51 -12.04
N ASP A 156 -4.70 -7.74 -10.96
CA ASP A 156 -4.53 -8.26 -9.60
C ASP A 156 -5.78 -9.00 -9.14
N GLU A 157 -6.96 -8.47 -9.48
CA GLU A 157 -8.23 -9.10 -9.17
C GLU A 157 -8.37 -10.47 -9.83
N ARG A 158 -7.90 -10.62 -11.08
CA ARG A 158 -7.90 -11.92 -11.77
C ARG A 158 -7.02 -12.94 -11.02
N ARG A 159 -5.81 -12.57 -10.67
CA ARG A 159 -4.90 -13.46 -9.92
C ARG A 159 -5.47 -13.83 -8.56
N LEU A 160 -6.05 -12.84 -7.88
CA LEU A 160 -6.70 -13.07 -6.58
C LEU A 160 -7.89 -14.03 -6.71
N ALA A 161 -8.79 -13.79 -7.68
CA ALA A 161 -9.95 -14.64 -7.93
C ALA A 161 -9.52 -16.10 -8.19
N GLU A 162 -8.51 -16.31 -9.02
CA GLU A 162 -8.00 -17.65 -9.33
C GLU A 162 -7.38 -18.34 -8.10
N ARG A 163 -6.66 -17.60 -7.24
CA ARG A 163 -6.12 -18.13 -5.97
C ARG A 163 -7.24 -18.53 -5.02
N ILE A 164 -8.27 -17.67 -4.87
CA ILE A 164 -9.41 -17.97 -3.99
C ILE A 164 -10.15 -19.21 -4.50
N LEU A 165 -10.51 -19.25 -5.77
CA LEU A 165 -11.18 -20.40 -6.36
C LEU A 165 -10.35 -21.68 -6.14
N SER A 166 -9.04 -21.63 -6.36
CA SER A 166 -8.13 -22.75 -6.14
C SER A 166 -8.10 -23.20 -4.67
N ALA A 167 -8.06 -22.26 -3.72
CA ALA A 167 -8.10 -22.56 -2.30
C ALA A 167 -9.38 -23.28 -1.88
N TYR A 168 -10.50 -22.99 -2.56
CA TYR A 168 -11.78 -23.68 -2.37
C TYR A 168 -11.97 -24.90 -3.28
N GLY A 169 -10.90 -25.41 -3.88
CA GLY A 169 -10.94 -26.60 -4.74
C GLY A 169 -11.63 -26.40 -6.08
N MET A 170 -11.76 -25.16 -6.52
CA MET A 170 -12.40 -24.82 -7.79
C MET A 170 -11.37 -24.33 -8.81
N ARG A 171 -11.64 -24.59 -10.08
CA ARG A 171 -10.96 -23.96 -11.22
C ARG A 171 -11.86 -22.91 -11.87
N ARG A 172 -11.26 -21.94 -12.55
CA ARG A 172 -11.98 -20.86 -13.27
C ARG A 172 -13.13 -21.37 -14.13
N GLN A 173 -12.93 -22.52 -14.80
CA GLN A 173 -13.93 -23.13 -15.69
C GLN A 173 -15.16 -23.70 -14.95
N GLN A 174 -15.09 -23.80 -13.64
CA GLN A 174 -16.20 -24.28 -12.80
C GLN A 174 -17.13 -23.15 -12.33
N VAL A 175 -16.79 -21.90 -12.62
CA VAL A 175 -17.67 -20.73 -12.47
C VAL A 175 -17.96 -20.14 -13.84
N ARG A 176 -19.04 -19.37 -13.97
CA ARG A 176 -19.30 -18.55 -15.16
C ARG A 176 -18.52 -17.25 -15.00
N ALA A 177 -17.26 -17.27 -15.42
CA ALA A 177 -16.34 -16.17 -15.24
C ALA A 177 -16.74 -14.97 -16.11
N VAL A 178 -16.88 -13.80 -15.48
CA VAL A 178 -17.11 -12.52 -16.13
C VAL A 178 -15.86 -11.66 -15.94
N GLU A 179 -15.27 -11.20 -17.05
CA GLU A 179 -13.95 -10.53 -17.05
C GLU A 179 -14.08 -9.02 -16.83
N ILE A 180 -14.62 -8.65 -15.68
CA ILE A 180 -14.77 -7.26 -15.20
C ILE A 180 -14.25 -7.14 -13.77
N GLY A 181 -13.80 -5.96 -13.39
CA GLY A 181 -13.28 -5.64 -12.05
C GLY A 181 -13.69 -4.25 -11.59
N GLY A 182 -13.23 -3.86 -10.40
CA GLY A 182 -13.45 -2.54 -9.82
C GLY A 182 -14.92 -2.14 -9.77
N GLU A 183 -15.21 -0.87 -10.06
CA GLU A 183 -16.59 -0.32 -10.04
C GLU A 183 -17.54 -1.04 -11.01
N GLN A 184 -17.03 -1.47 -12.18
CA GLN A 184 -17.86 -2.21 -13.14
C GLN A 184 -18.36 -3.53 -12.56
N ALA A 185 -17.54 -4.22 -11.77
CA ALA A 185 -17.94 -5.46 -11.10
C ALA A 185 -18.98 -5.18 -9.99
N ALA A 186 -18.82 -4.10 -9.23
CA ALA A 186 -19.78 -3.70 -8.19
C ALA A 186 -21.14 -3.32 -8.81
N LEU A 187 -21.15 -2.53 -9.87
CA LEU A 187 -22.38 -2.22 -10.62
C LEU A 187 -23.02 -3.48 -11.19
N ALA A 188 -22.23 -4.39 -11.77
CA ALA A 188 -22.75 -5.64 -12.30
C ALA A 188 -23.32 -6.55 -11.20
N LEU A 189 -22.78 -6.50 -9.99
CA LEU A 189 -23.32 -7.20 -8.82
C LEU A 189 -24.67 -6.60 -8.41
N ALA A 190 -24.76 -5.27 -8.31
CA ALA A 190 -25.99 -4.54 -8.00
C ALA A 190 -27.11 -4.85 -9.01
N ASP A 191 -26.78 -4.82 -10.32
CA ASP A 191 -27.72 -5.10 -11.42
C ASP A 191 -28.06 -6.60 -11.56
N GLY A 192 -27.46 -7.47 -10.77
CA GLY A 192 -27.65 -8.91 -10.89
C GLY A 192 -27.06 -9.54 -12.15
N ARG A 193 -26.14 -8.88 -12.82
CA ARG A 193 -25.39 -9.45 -13.96
C ARG A 193 -24.31 -10.44 -13.51
N VAL A 194 -23.77 -10.27 -12.29
CA VAL A 194 -22.94 -11.25 -11.60
C VAL A 194 -23.53 -11.59 -10.24
N ASP A 195 -23.14 -12.73 -9.67
CA ASP A 195 -23.62 -13.25 -8.39
C ASP A 195 -22.59 -13.02 -7.28
N ALA A 196 -21.30 -12.86 -7.65
CA ALA A 196 -20.20 -12.58 -6.75
C ALA A 196 -19.07 -11.78 -7.41
N LEU A 197 -18.27 -11.10 -6.58
CA LEU A 197 -17.00 -10.50 -6.96
C LEU A 197 -15.95 -10.68 -5.85
N PHE A 198 -14.69 -10.56 -6.23
CA PHE A 198 -13.53 -10.52 -5.33
C PHE A 198 -12.84 -9.18 -5.44
N ARG A 199 -12.43 -8.60 -4.29
CA ARG A 199 -11.62 -7.39 -4.25
C ARG A 199 -10.61 -7.49 -3.12
N ILE A 200 -9.41 -6.98 -3.34
CA ILE A 200 -8.41 -6.77 -2.30
C ILE A 200 -8.13 -5.28 -2.21
N ALA A 201 -8.43 -4.71 -1.06
CA ALA A 201 -8.28 -3.28 -0.80
C ALA A 201 -8.23 -3.03 0.71
N ALA A 202 -7.71 -1.88 1.13
CA ALA A 202 -7.87 -1.44 2.51
C ALA A 202 -9.35 -1.20 2.82
N ALA A 203 -9.78 -1.57 4.02
CA ALA A 203 -11.14 -1.31 4.49
C ALA A 203 -11.16 0.01 5.30
N PRO A 204 -12.18 0.89 5.11
CA PRO A 204 -13.26 0.77 4.14
C PRO A 204 -12.84 1.10 2.70
N ASP A 205 -13.33 0.35 1.73
CA ASP A 205 -13.10 0.57 0.31
C ASP A 205 -14.38 1.10 -0.36
N PRO A 206 -14.32 2.16 -1.18
CA PRO A 206 -15.51 2.80 -1.74
C PRO A 206 -16.27 1.89 -2.71
N VAL A 207 -15.58 1.00 -3.45
CA VAL A 207 -16.22 0.05 -4.36
C VAL A 207 -17.01 -1.02 -3.58
N VAL A 208 -16.44 -1.49 -2.47
CA VAL A 208 -17.13 -2.42 -1.55
C VAL A 208 -18.31 -1.73 -0.89
N ALA A 209 -18.15 -0.49 -0.41
CA ALA A 209 -19.24 0.30 0.19
C ALA A 209 -20.40 0.50 -0.79
N MET A 210 -20.10 0.82 -2.05
CA MET A 210 -21.11 0.93 -3.11
C MET A 210 -21.88 -0.37 -3.31
N ALA A 211 -21.19 -1.51 -3.38
CA ALA A 211 -21.82 -2.81 -3.56
C ALA A 211 -22.70 -3.19 -2.35
N VAL A 212 -22.21 -2.94 -1.11
CA VAL A 212 -22.98 -3.23 0.12
C VAL A 212 -24.22 -2.33 0.20
N THR A 213 -24.09 -1.05 -0.12
CA THR A 213 -25.23 -0.11 -0.19
C THR A 213 -26.29 -0.60 -1.20
N ALA A 214 -25.88 -1.25 -2.28
CA ALA A 214 -26.77 -1.87 -3.26
C ALA A 214 -27.28 -3.27 -2.86
N GLY A 215 -27.09 -3.69 -1.61
CA GLY A 215 -27.62 -4.96 -1.08
C GLY A 215 -26.67 -6.16 -1.19
N ALA A 216 -25.40 -5.96 -1.51
CA ALA A 216 -24.42 -7.03 -1.41
C ALA A 216 -24.04 -7.30 0.06
N ARG A 217 -23.55 -8.50 0.32
CA ARG A 217 -22.99 -8.87 1.62
C ARG A 217 -21.63 -9.53 1.49
N LEU A 218 -20.83 -9.40 2.52
CA LEU A 218 -19.52 -10.02 2.63
C LEU A 218 -19.66 -11.49 3.05
N LEU A 219 -18.89 -12.36 2.40
CA LEU A 219 -18.69 -13.74 2.85
C LEU A 219 -17.36 -13.86 3.62
N PRO A 220 -17.34 -14.66 4.70
CA PRO A 220 -16.11 -14.91 5.43
C PRO A 220 -15.16 -15.86 4.66
N VAL A 221 -13.87 -15.68 4.92
CA VAL A 221 -12.81 -16.58 4.47
C VAL A 221 -12.26 -17.31 5.68
N THR A 222 -12.69 -18.52 5.90
CA THR A 222 -12.40 -19.31 7.11
C THR A 222 -12.06 -20.77 6.81
N GLY A 223 -11.65 -21.53 7.81
CA GLY A 223 -11.43 -22.95 7.75
C GLY A 223 -10.21 -23.36 6.90
N ASP A 224 -10.21 -24.62 6.45
CA ASP A 224 -9.13 -25.16 5.61
C ASP A 224 -8.84 -24.38 4.34
N PRO A 225 -9.85 -23.81 3.62
CA PRO A 225 -9.57 -22.94 2.49
C PRO A 225 -8.74 -21.72 2.83
N ALA A 226 -8.95 -21.08 3.99
CA ALA A 226 -8.14 -19.94 4.44
C ALA A 226 -6.68 -20.35 4.66
N GLY A 227 -6.43 -21.53 5.24
CA GLY A 227 -5.10 -22.10 5.39
C GLY A 227 -4.42 -22.39 4.04
N ARG A 228 -5.16 -22.94 3.07
CA ARG A 228 -4.66 -23.15 1.70
C ARG A 228 -4.37 -21.83 0.99
N LEU A 229 -5.21 -20.83 1.17
CA LEU A 229 -5.02 -19.49 0.60
C LEU A 229 -3.75 -18.84 1.14
N SER A 230 -3.46 -18.98 2.44
CA SER A 230 -2.18 -18.52 3.04
C SER A 230 -0.97 -19.19 2.41
N GLY A 231 -1.06 -20.48 2.03
CA GLY A 231 -0.01 -21.18 1.30
C GLY A 231 0.19 -20.68 -0.14
N LEU A 232 -0.89 -20.29 -0.80
CA LEU A 232 -0.88 -19.75 -2.16
C LEU A 232 -0.54 -18.25 -2.20
N HIS A 233 -0.72 -17.56 -1.06
CA HIS A 233 -0.45 -16.14 -0.87
C HIS A 233 0.43 -15.95 0.37
N PRO A 234 1.75 -16.08 0.24
CA PRO A 234 2.67 -16.23 1.38
C PRO A 234 2.73 -15.03 2.33
N PHE A 235 2.17 -13.89 1.93
CA PHE A 235 2.06 -12.67 2.76
C PHE A 235 0.63 -12.46 3.28
N GLY A 236 -0.32 -13.33 2.91
CA GLY A 236 -1.67 -13.32 3.44
C GLY A 236 -1.69 -13.87 4.88
N ALA A 237 -2.28 -13.13 5.79
CA ALA A 237 -2.52 -13.55 7.16
C ALA A 237 -4.01 -13.49 7.48
N PRO A 238 -4.53 -14.37 8.35
CA PRO A 238 -5.89 -14.23 8.87
C PRO A 238 -6.08 -12.86 9.53
N GLY A 239 -7.24 -12.27 9.29
CA GLY A 239 -7.64 -10.99 9.88
C GLY A 239 -9.15 -10.82 9.84
N THR A 240 -9.64 -9.63 10.19
CA THR A 240 -11.07 -9.33 10.22
C THR A 240 -11.35 -7.97 9.61
N ILE A 241 -12.49 -7.86 8.92
CA ILE A 241 -13.13 -6.59 8.62
C ILE A 241 -14.05 -6.31 9.81
N ALA A 242 -13.82 -5.20 10.49
CA ALA A 242 -14.56 -4.85 11.70
C ALA A 242 -16.07 -4.69 11.45
N ALA A 243 -16.87 -4.99 12.46
CA ALA A 243 -18.31 -4.73 12.41
C ALA A 243 -18.57 -3.24 12.15
N GLY A 244 -19.59 -2.95 11.34
CA GLY A 244 -19.97 -1.58 11.02
C GLY A 244 -19.12 -0.88 9.98
N THR A 245 -18.04 -1.49 9.45
CA THR A 245 -17.15 -0.88 8.44
C THR A 245 -17.93 -0.44 7.19
N TYR A 246 -18.91 -1.22 6.75
CA TYR A 246 -19.69 -0.96 5.54
C TYR A 246 -21.19 -0.72 5.83
N GLY A 247 -21.55 -0.44 7.07
CA GLY A 247 -22.91 -0.14 7.49
C GLY A 247 -23.27 -0.76 8.82
N PRO A 248 -24.31 -0.24 9.50
CA PRO A 248 -24.63 -0.61 10.89
C PRO A 248 -24.99 -2.09 11.08
N ASP A 249 -25.54 -2.72 10.04
CA ASP A 249 -25.98 -4.11 10.08
C ASP A 249 -24.87 -5.12 9.67
N GLN A 250 -23.69 -4.62 9.25
CA GLN A 250 -22.58 -5.49 8.89
C GLN A 250 -21.86 -5.96 10.16
N GLY A 251 -21.92 -7.26 10.41
CA GLY A 251 -21.14 -7.91 11.49
C GLY A 251 -19.64 -7.95 11.17
N GLU A 252 -18.85 -8.42 12.14
CA GLU A 252 -17.45 -8.74 11.91
C GLU A 252 -17.31 -9.87 10.88
N VAL A 253 -16.39 -9.72 9.92
CA VAL A 253 -16.16 -10.69 8.84
C VAL A 253 -14.71 -11.16 8.87
N ALA A 254 -14.51 -12.45 9.15
CA ALA A 254 -13.19 -13.08 9.05
C ALA A 254 -12.72 -13.08 7.59
N THR A 255 -11.47 -12.69 7.37
CA THR A 255 -10.90 -12.58 6.04
C THR A 255 -9.40 -12.86 6.05
N MET A 256 -8.76 -12.66 4.91
CA MET A 256 -7.30 -12.62 4.74
C MET A 256 -6.86 -11.18 4.51
N MET A 257 -5.75 -10.81 5.10
CA MET A 257 -5.13 -9.49 4.95
C MET A 257 -3.73 -9.63 4.39
N GLN A 258 -3.26 -8.63 3.65
CA GLN A 258 -1.86 -8.52 3.22
C GLN A 258 -1.31 -7.14 3.54
N PRO A 259 -0.02 -7.00 3.90
CA PRO A 259 0.59 -5.72 4.12
C PRO A 259 0.89 -4.99 2.80
N VAL A 260 0.76 -3.67 2.84
CA VAL A 260 1.33 -2.74 1.86
C VAL A 260 2.54 -2.08 2.49
N ALA A 261 3.68 -2.20 1.83
CA ALA A 261 4.94 -1.70 2.32
C ALA A 261 5.38 -0.43 1.57
N TRP A 262 6.06 0.45 2.29
CA TRP A 262 6.81 1.54 1.71
C TRP A 262 8.18 1.02 1.31
N ILE A 263 8.40 0.96 0.00
CA ILE A 263 9.61 0.40 -0.61
C ILE A 263 10.56 1.50 -1.08
N ALA A 264 11.84 1.17 -1.08
CA ALA A 264 12.91 1.96 -1.63
C ALA A 264 13.69 1.18 -2.68
N GLY A 265 14.08 1.86 -3.75
CA GLY A 265 14.95 1.35 -4.77
C GLY A 265 16.43 1.67 -4.49
N PRO A 266 17.34 1.21 -5.38
CA PRO A 266 18.78 1.42 -5.23
C PRO A 266 19.20 2.89 -5.39
N SER A 267 18.33 3.75 -5.94
CA SER A 267 18.60 5.18 -6.14
C SER A 267 18.40 6.02 -4.88
N LEU A 268 17.76 5.49 -3.82
CA LEU A 268 17.53 6.23 -2.59
C LEU A 268 18.86 6.44 -1.83
N ASP A 269 19.21 7.70 -1.60
CA ASP A 269 20.38 8.05 -0.79
C ASP A 269 20.29 7.46 0.63
N PRO A 270 21.31 6.72 1.12
CA PRO A 270 21.25 6.08 2.45
C PRO A 270 21.09 7.05 3.61
N LYS A 271 21.62 8.28 3.50
CA LYS A 271 21.46 9.31 4.52
C LYS A 271 20.03 9.82 4.56
N LEU A 272 19.43 9.99 3.36
CA LEU A 272 18.03 10.36 3.26
C LEU A 272 17.14 9.23 3.82
N ALA A 273 17.40 7.98 3.50
CA ALA A 273 16.69 6.83 4.05
C ALA A 273 16.72 6.81 5.59
N ALA A 274 17.88 7.11 6.19
CA ALA A 274 18.01 7.22 7.65
C ALA A 274 17.17 8.37 8.22
N GLN A 275 17.12 9.52 7.54
CA GLN A 275 16.30 10.65 7.95
C GLN A 275 14.80 10.35 7.83
N LEU A 276 14.39 9.70 6.74
CA LEU A 276 13.00 9.29 6.51
C LEU A 276 12.51 8.31 7.58
N THR A 277 13.30 7.27 7.86
CA THR A 277 12.95 6.27 8.87
C THR A 277 12.94 6.85 10.29
N ALA A 278 13.85 7.79 10.59
CA ALA A 278 13.84 8.51 11.86
C ALA A 278 12.61 9.41 12.01
N ALA A 279 12.26 10.16 10.95
CA ALA A 279 11.05 11.00 10.94
C ALA A 279 9.78 10.13 11.11
N LEU A 280 9.68 9.01 10.40
CA LEU A 280 8.54 8.11 10.51
C LEU A 280 8.43 7.48 11.90
N ALA A 281 9.54 7.17 12.55
CA ALA A 281 9.57 6.59 13.90
C ALA A 281 9.31 7.62 15.02
N SER A 282 9.32 8.91 14.71
CA SER A 282 8.97 9.97 15.68
C SER A 282 7.56 9.77 16.22
N ARG A 283 7.41 9.91 17.54
CA ARG A 283 6.10 9.79 18.19
C ARG A 283 5.10 10.80 17.63
N ALA A 284 5.50 12.05 17.50
CA ALA A 284 4.65 13.12 17.03
C ALA A 284 4.18 12.90 15.57
N ASN A 285 5.09 12.41 14.70
CA ASN A 285 4.73 12.08 13.32
C ASN A 285 3.76 10.89 13.24
N ARG A 286 3.98 9.85 14.04
CA ARG A 286 3.07 8.71 14.12
C ARG A 286 1.68 9.11 14.61
N GLU A 287 1.59 9.92 15.66
CA GLU A 287 0.32 10.44 16.16
C GLU A 287 -0.38 11.34 15.12
N ALA A 288 0.38 12.12 14.35
CA ALA A 288 -0.17 12.94 13.28
C ALA A 288 -0.68 12.09 12.12
N LEU A 289 0.05 11.04 11.71
CA LEU A 289 -0.42 10.07 10.71
C LEU A 289 -1.65 9.33 11.19
N HIS A 290 -1.66 8.83 12.42
CA HIS A 290 -2.79 8.11 13.00
C HIS A 290 -4.06 8.96 13.11
N ARG A 291 -3.93 10.28 13.34
CA ARG A 291 -5.07 11.21 13.29
C ARG A 291 -5.64 11.39 11.88
N GLN A 292 -4.79 11.31 10.86
CA GLN A 292 -5.25 11.39 9.46
C GLN A 292 -5.85 10.06 9.01
N ASP A 293 -5.28 8.97 9.47
CA ASP A 293 -5.64 7.62 9.09
C ASP A 293 -5.36 6.64 10.24
N PRO A 294 -6.42 6.29 11.04
CA PRO A 294 -6.29 5.39 12.17
C PRO A 294 -5.82 3.97 11.82
N ASP A 295 -6.04 3.54 10.58
CA ASP A 295 -5.68 2.21 10.11
C ASP A 295 -4.25 2.12 9.57
N MET A 296 -3.50 3.23 9.60
CA MET A 296 -2.07 3.21 9.31
C MET A 296 -1.32 2.42 10.39
N VAL A 297 -0.75 1.31 9.99
CA VAL A 297 0.10 0.48 10.83
C VAL A 297 1.56 0.78 10.49
N LEU A 298 2.23 1.57 11.33
CA LEU A 298 3.66 1.81 11.18
C LEU A 298 4.42 0.67 11.84
N LEU A 299 5.00 -0.21 11.05
CA LEU A 299 5.87 -1.33 11.41
C LEU A 299 5.42 -2.14 12.64
N ARG A 300 4.97 -3.33 12.38
CA ARG A 300 5.02 -4.41 13.37
C ARG A 300 6.33 -5.18 13.15
N PRO A 301 7.36 -4.96 13.99
CA PRO A 301 8.55 -5.80 13.92
C PRO A 301 8.15 -7.24 14.26
N ALA A 302 8.73 -8.20 13.58
CA ALA A 302 8.82 -9.59 13.99
C ALA A 302 7.65 -10.55 13.77
N ALA A 303 6.48 -10.18 13.28
CA ALA A 303 5.38 -11.15 13.10
C ALA A 303 5.21 -11.65 11.65
N PHE A 304 5.80 -11.00 10.65
CA PHE A 304 5.53 -11.28 9.24
C PHE A 304 6.78 -11.64 8.45
N ARG A 305 6.61 -12.59 7.54
CA ARG A 305 7.59 -12.86 6.50
C ARG A 305 7.62 -11.67 5.56
N MET A 306 8.76 -10.97 5.51
CA MET A 306 8.89 -9.79 4.68
C MET A 306 9.09 -10.14 3.20
N SER A 307 8.44 -9.37 2.34
CA SER A 307 8.52 -9.55 0.88
C SER A 307 9.85 -9.10 0.27
N ALA A 308 10.59 -8.23 0.98
CA ALA A 308 11.94 -7.78 0.67
C ALA A 308 12.72 -7.56 1.98
N PRO A 309 14.07 -7.45 1.94
CA PRO A 309 14.85 -7.07 3.10
C PRO A 309 14.44 -5.68 3.62
N LEU A 310 14.55 -5.46 4.94
CA LEU A 310 14.50 -4.09 5.45
C LEU A 310 15.66 -3.27 4.87
N HIS A 311 15.38 -2.01 4.61
CA HIS A 311 16.46 -1.06 4.37
C HIS A 311 17.37 -1.00 5.61
N PRO A 312 18.72 -0.96 5.48
CA PRO A 312 19.61 -0.97 6.65
C PRO A 312 19.29 0.12 7.68
N ALA A 313 18.92 1.31 7.22
CA ALA A 313 18.50 2.41 8.09
C ALA A 313 17.23 2.08 8.90
N ALA A 314 16.29 1.35 8.30
CA ALA A 314 15.09 0.90 8.98
C ALA A 314 15.40 -0.21 10.00
N GLY A 315 16.22 -1.20 9.63
CA GLY A 315 16.68 -2.25 10.54
C GLY A 315 17.33 -1.69 11.79
N THR A 316 18.28 -0.77 11.63
CA THR A 316 18.95 -0.08 12.74
C THR A 316 17.96 0.69 13.62
N ARG A 317 17.01 1.40 13.01
CA ARG A 317 16.04 2.23 13.75
C ARG A 317 15.03 1.41 14.54
N TYR A 318 14.59 0.28 13.99
CA TYR A 318 13.57 -0.56 14.63
C TYR A 318 14.17 -1.64 15.53
N GLY A 319 15.50 -1.79 15.54
CA GLY A 319 16.18 -2.80 16.37
C GLY A 319 15.84 -4.23 15.97
N VAL A 320 15.50 -4.45 14.70
CA VAL A 320 15.13 -5.77 14.17
C VAL A 320 15.95 -6.08 12.94
N ASP A 321 16.29 -7.34 12.77
CA ASP A 321 16.90 -7.90 11.57
C ASP A 321 15.92 -8.92 10.94
N PRO A 322 14.87 -8.44 10.29
CA PRO A 322 13.85 -9.33 9.76
C PRO A 322 14.35 -10.06 8.53
N ILE A 323 14.14 -11.34 8.55
CA ILE A 323 14.51 -12.23 7.44
C ILE A 323 13.51 -12.04 6.30
N ALA A 324 13.99 -11.52 5.18
CA ALA A 324 13.21 -11.53 3.95
C ALA A 324 12.92 -12.96 3.52
N MET A 325 11.70 -13.22 3.01
CA MET A 325 11.37 -14.51 2.44
C MET A 325 12.33 -14.83 1.30
N ALA A 326 12.98 -15.98 1.35
CA ALA A 326 13.85 -16.45 0.29
C ALA A 326 13.05 -16.72 -0.99
N CYS A 327 13.63 -16.42 -2.14
CA CYS A 327 13.05 -16.82 -3.41
C CYS A 327 13.20 -18.33 -3.62
N PRO A 328 12.23 -18.99 -4.31
CA PRO A 328 12.32 -20.41 -4.61
C PRO A 328 13.65 -20.75 -5.31
N GLY A 329 14.34 -21.77 -4.81
CA GLY A 329 15.64 -22.18 -5.33
C GLY A 329 16.87 -21.38 -4.82
N GLN A 330 16.67 -20.32 -4.05
CA GLN A 330 17.76 -19.64 -3.34
C GLN A 330 17.95 -20.24 -1.94
N LYS A 331 19.20 -20.52 -1.57
CA LYS A 331 19.50 -20.86 -0.16
C LYS A 331 19.28 -19.60 0.70
N PRO A 332 18.67 -19.73 1.88
CA PRO A 332 18.59 -18.60 2.82
C PRO A 332 20.02 -18.12 3.11
N ARG A 333 20.23 -16.83 3.00
CA ARG A 333 21.47 -16.15 3.41
C ARG A 333 21.48 -15.91 4.89
#